data_66a0d8fa2c9a145f2f1b8d6a9ee6fbb3
#
_entry.id   66a0d8fa2c9a145f2f1b8d6a9ee6fbb3
#
_cell.length_a   1.000
_cell.length_b   1.000
_cell.length_c   1.000
_cell.angle_alpha   90.00
_cell.angle_beta   90.00
_cell.angle_gamma   90.00
#
_symmetry.space_group_name_H-M   'P 1'
#
loop_
_entity.id
_entity.type
_entity.pdbx_description
1 polymer ?
#
loop_
_entity_poly.entity_id
_entity_poly.type
_entity_poly.pdbx_seq_one_letter_code
_entity_poly.pdbx_strand_id
1 'polypeptide(L)'
;YEVNMSKKQTPMMEQYLDIKSRYSEELLFFRLGDFYELFNEDALVASRELNITLTGRPTGDEERTPMCGVPFHAAESYIETLVKKGYKVAICEQLEDPKAVKGIVKRDVIKVVTPGTVMTENGNDARSNNFLSLFYMVKDTWILVFSDVSTGEVIWHRITDCEKRSDMYDALSMYRPSEIILPEGCLLYTS
;
A
#
# COMPACT_ATOMS: atom_id res chain seq x y z
N TYR A 1 20.51 -1.13 -10.70
CA TYR A 1 20.79 -2.49 -10.19
C TYR A 1 20.48 -3.45 -11.34
N GLU A 2 21.51 -4.02 -11.95
CA GLU A 2 21.36 -5.06 -12.96
C GLU A 2 20.87 -6.34 -12.27
N VAL A 3 19.67 -6.77 -12.60
CA VAL A 3 19.14 -8.08 -12.21
C VAL A 3 19.94 -9.13 -12.96
N ASN A 4 20.73 -9.89 -12.23
CA ASN A 4 21.55 -10.97 -12.77
C ASN A 4 20.65 -12.10 -13.27
N MET A 5 20.34 -12.11 -14.59
CA MET A 5 19.39 -13.00 -15.27
C MET A 5 19.98 -14.39 -15.55
N SER A 6 20.51 -15.10 -14.55
CA SER A 6 21.00 -16.47 -14.78
C SER A 6 20.61 -17.52 -13.73
N LYS A 7 19.68 -17.23 -12.82
CA LYS A 7 19.18 -18.24 -11.87
C LYS A 7 17.81 -18.75 -12.32
N LYS A 8 17.65 -20.06 -12.44
CA LYS A 8 16.39 -20.73 -12.76
C LYS A 8 15.40 -20.50 -11.61
N GLN A 9 14.62 -19.43 -11.71
CA GLN A 9 13.60 -19.09 -10.71
C GLN A 9 12.45 -20.10 -10.79
N THR A 10 11.80 -20.35 -9.66
CA THR A 10 10.57 -21.14 -9.66
C THR A 10 9.46 -20.35 -10.34
N PRO A 11 8.55 -21.01 -11.06
CA PRO A 11 7.45 -20.32 -11.74
C PRO A 11 6.59 -19.44 -10.79
N MET A 12 6.48 -19.82 -9.51
CA MET A 12 5.80 -19.00 -8.49
C MET A 12 6.59 -17.70 -8.21
N MET A 13 7.92 -17.77 -8.16
CA MET A 13 8.75 -16.59 -7.94
C MET A 13 8.78 -15.68 -9.18
N GLU A 14 8.69 -16.24 -10.37
CA GLU A 14 8.52 -15.45 -11.60
C GLU A 14 7.21 -14.66 -11.56
N GLN A 15 6.09 -15.30 -11.17
CA GLN A 15 4.80 -14.63 -10.99
C GLN A 15 4.87 -13.53 -9.92
N TYR A 16 5.54 -13.80 -8.78
CA TYR A 16 5.76 -12.81 -7.73
C TYR A 16 6.49 -11.58 -8.25
N LEU A 17 7.61 -11.78 -8.96
CA LEU A 17 8.43 -10.67 -9.45
C LEU A 17 7.72 -9.86 -10.54
N ASP A 18 6.95 -10.50 -11.41
CA ASP A 18 6.12 -9.81 -12.40
C ASP A 18 5.10 -8.88 -11.72
N ILE A 19 4.38 -9.40 -10.72
CA ILE A 19 3.41 -8.61 -9.96
C ILE A 19 4.14 -7.49 -9.19
N LYS A 20 5.23 -7.79 -8.49
CA LYS A 20 6.01 -6.80 -7.71
C LYS A 20 6.55 -5.67 -8.59
N SER A 21 6.90 -5.95 -9.83
CA SER A 21 7.38 -4.91 -10.76
C SER A 21 6.31 -3.83 -11.05
N ARG A 22 5.04 -4.19 -11.00
CA ARG A 22 3.89 -3.27 -11.18
C ARG A 22 3.52 -2.51 -9.90
N TYR A 23 3.93 -3.04 -8.74
CA TYR A 23 3.65 -2.51 -7.40
C TYR A 23 4.96 -2.34 -6.62
N SER A 24 5.89 -1.58 -7.19
CA SER A 24 7.27 -1.45 -6.67
C SER A 24 7.35 -0.68 -5.36
N GLU A 25 6.41 0.24 -5.11
CA GLU A 25 6.37 1.08 -3.91
C GLU A 25 5.57 0.46 -2.76
N GLU A 26 4.71 -0.53 -3.04
CA GLU A 26 3.85 -1.18 -2.08
C GLU A 26 4.53 -2.42 -1.49
N LEU A 27 4.27 -2.71 -0.22
CA LEU A 27 4.58 -4.01 0.37
C LEU A 27 3.61 -5.05 -0.19
N LEU A 28 4.12 -6.04 -0.92
CA LEU A 28 3.30 -7.03 -1.61
C LEU A 28 2.96 -8.20 -0.70
N PHE A 29 1.72 -8.27 -0.24
CA PHE A 29 1.13 -9.38 0.49
C PHE A 29 0.67 -10.45 -0.51
N PHE A 30 1.54 -11.41 -0.78
CA PHE A 30 1.36 -12.43 -1.83
C PHE A 30 0.74 -13.70 -1.25
N ARG A 31 -0.49 -14.05 -1.66
CA ARG A 31 -1.23 -15.20 -1.14
C ARG A 31 -0.61 -16.52 -1.54
N LEU A 32 -0.23 -17.33 -0.55
CA LEU A 32 0.26 -18.70 -0.71
C LEU A 32 -0.43 -19.63 0.31
N GLY A 33 -1.44 -20.36 -0.13
CA GLY A 33 -2.26 -21.18 0.76
C GLY A 33 -2.96 -20.35 1.84
N ASP A 34 -2.68 -20.65 3.10
CA ASP A 34 -3.29 -19.99 4.25
C ASP A 34 -2.49 -18.78 4.76
N PHE A 35 -1.46 -18.34 4.02
CA PHE A 35 -0.61 -17.23 4.39
C PHE A 35 -0.57 -16.14 3.29
N TYR A 36 -0.31 -14.92 3.74
CA TYR A 36 0.33 -13.93 2.89
C TYR A 36 1.83 -13.96 3.18
N GLU A 37 2.62 -14.22 2.16
CA GLU A 37 4.08 -14.21 2.23
C GLU A 37 4.63 -12.95 1.55
N LEU A 38 5.66 -12.39 2.17
CA LEU A 38 6.43 -11.27 1.63
C LEU A 38 7.85 -11.76 1.38
N PHE A 39 8.49 -11.25 0.33
CA PHE A 39 9.84 -11.68 -0.08
C PHE A 39 10.77 -10.48 -0.23
N ASN A 40 12.08 -10.77 -0.24
CA ASN A 40 13.14 -9.81 -0.47
C ASN A 40 13.05 -8.60 0.48
N GLU A 41 13.13 -7.39 -0.05
CA GLU A 41 13.09 -6.14 0.71
C GLU A 41 11.76 -5.97 1.48
N ASP A 42 10.63 -6.37 0.88
CA ASP A 42 9.33 -6.33 1.55
C ASP A 42 9.32 -7.18 2.82
N ALA A 43 9.99 -8.34 2.80
CA ALA A 43 10.10 -9.19 3.97
C ALA A 43 10.97 -8.58 5.06
N LEU A 44 12.07 -7.92 4.69
CA LEU A 44 12.95 -7.22 5.64
C LEU A 44 12.21 -6.08 6.33
N VAL A 45 11.49 -5.28 5.56
CA VAL A 45 10.68 -4.17 6.08
C VAL A 45 9.57 -4.72 6.98
N ALA A 46 8.73 -5.62 6.47
CA ALA A 46 7.58 -6.13 7.21
C ALA A 46 7.98 -6.86 8.50
N SER A 47 9.04 -7.68 8.47
CA SER A 47 9.51 -8.38 9.67
C SER A 47 9.93 -7.42 10.78
N ARG A 48 10.61 -6.33 10.43
CA ARG A 48 11.02 -5.29 11.36
C ARG A 48 9.83 -4.51 11.90
N GLU A 49 8.97 -4.04 11.02
CA GLU A 49 7.86 -3.14 11.40
C GLU A 49 6.75 -3.86 12.17
N LEU A 50 6.53 -5.14 11.89
CA LEU A 50 5.52 -5.98 12.53
C LEU A 50 6.07 -6.84 13.68
N ASN A 51 7.41 -6.84 13.88
CA ASN A 51 8.09 -7.69 14.84
C ASN A 51 7.75 -9.19 14.66
N ILE A 52 7.74 -9.65 13.40
CA ILE A 52 7.52 -11.05 13.04
C ILE A 52 8.81 -11.71 12.56
N THR A 53 8.84 -13.03 12.60
CA THR A 53 10.04 -13.79 12.28
C THR A 53 10.41 -13.66 10.80
N LEU A 54 11.64 -13.21 10.54
CA LEU A 54 12.25 -13.29 9.21
C LEU A 54 12.82 -14.69 9.01
N THR A 55 12.45 -15.32 7.91
CA THR A 55 12.95 -16.64 7.49
C THR A 55 13.59 -16.54 6.11
N GLY A 56 13.97 -17.67 5.53
CA GLY A 56 14.48 -17.71 4.16
C GLY A 56 13.89 -18.90 3.40
N ARG A 57 13.43 -18.64 2.18
CA ARG A 57 12.96 -19.68 1.26
C ARG A 57 14.10 -20.14 0.36
N PRO A 58 14.36 -21.47 0.24
CA PRO A 58 15.31 -21.97 -0.74
C PRO A 58 14.84 -21.64 -2.16
N THR A 59 15.69 -21.04 -2.98
CA THR A 59 15.39 -20.65 -4.37
C THR A 59 16.25 -21.40 -5.40
N GLY A 60 16.69 -22.62 -5.06
CA GLY A 60 17.38 -23.52 -5.99
C GLY A 60 18.87 -23.67 -5.73
N ASP A 61 19.66 -22.63 -5.55
CA ASP A 61 21.04 -22.65 -5.12
C ASP A 61 21.19 -22.07 -3.73
N GLU A 62 22.26 -22.38 -3.00
CA GLU A 62 22.53 -22.17 -1.57
C GLU A 62 22.08 -20.84 -0.93
N GLU A 63 21.66 -19.87 -1.70
CA GLU A 63 21.20 -18.57 -1.24
C GLU A 63 19.70 -18.59 -0.94
N ARG A 64 19.34 -18.29 0.30
CA ARG A 64 17.94 -18.21 0.74
C ARG A 64 17.36 -16.82 0.50
N THR A 65 16.26 -16.74 -0.25
CA THR A 65 15.50 -15.49 -0.39
C THR A 65 14.85 -15.11 0.95
N PRO A 66 15.11 -13.91 1.49
CA PRO A 66 14.43 -13.43 2.68
C PRO A 66 12.92 -13.52 2.54
N MET A 67 12.24 -14.02 3.56
CA MET A 67 10.80 -14.24 3.57
C MET A 67 10.24 -14.03 4.97
N CYS A 68 9.07 -13.43 5.06
CA CYS A 68 8.21 -13.50 6.25
C CYS A 68 6.77 -13.74 5.81
N GLY A 69 5.91 -14.12 6.75
CA GLY A 69 4.52 -14.37 6.42
C GLY A 69 3.59 -14.21 7.61
N VAL A 70 2.33 -13.89 7.30
CA VAL A 70 1.25 -13.77 8.27
C VAL A 70 0.07 -14.64 7.83
N PRO A 71 -0.70 -15.26 8.77
CA PRO A 71 -1.92 -15.98 8.43
C PRO A 71 -2.93 -15.04 7.76
N PHE A 72 -3.57 -15.50 6.68
CA PHE A 72 -4.47 -14.65 5.90
C PHE A 72 -5.66 -14.11 6.73
N HIS A 73 -6.19 -14.92 7.63
CA HIS A 73 -7.30 -14.55 8.50
C HIS A 73 -6.94 -13.49 9.56
N ALA A 74 -5.64 -13.28 9.81
CA ALA A 74 -5.15 -12.26 10.74
C ALA A 74 -4.48 -11.08 10.01
N ALA A 75 -4.43 -11.10 8.68
CA ALA A 75 -3.65 -10.13 7.89
C ALA A 75 -4.11 -8.69 8.08
N GLU A 76 -5.39 -8.45 8.31
CA GLU A 76 -5.96 -7.12 8.45
C GLU A 76 -5.27 -6.27 9.52
N SER A 77 -5.08 -6.82 10.72
CA SER A 77 -4.39 -6.13 11.81
C SER A 77 -2.93 -5.80 11.50
N TYR A 78 -2.25 -6.67 10.76
CA TYR A 78 -0.88 -6.43 10.30
C TYR A 78 -0.83 -5.35 9.23
N ILE A 79 -1.77 -5.39 8.28
CA ILE A 79 -1.90 -4.36 7.22
C ILE A 79 -2.19 -3.00 7.84
N GLU A 80 -3.14 -2.90 8.77
CA GLU A 80 -3.41 -1.65 9.49
C GLU A 80 -2.17 -1.10 10.19
N THR A 81 -1.38 -1.97 10.84
CA THR A 81 -0.15 -1.56 11.53
C THR A 81 0.86 -0.95 10.56
N LEU A 82 1.06 -1.56 9.39
CA LEU A 82 1.97 -1.05 8.36
C LEU A 82 1.46 0.28 7.77
N VAL A 83 0.17 0.34 7.47
CA VAL A 83 -0.44 1.53 6.86
C VAL A 83 -0.43 2.71 7.83
N LYS A 84 -0.69 2.50 9.13
CA LYS A 84 -0.53 3.53 10.17
C LYS A 84 0.90 4.07 10.29
N LYS A 85 1.89 3.29 9.88
CA LYS A 85 3.30 3.70 9.78
C LYS A 85 3.67 4.36 8.45
N GLY A 86 2.69 4.56 7.55
CA GLY A 86 2.86 5.24 6.27
C GLY A 86 3.19 4.33 5.09
N TYR A 87 3.23 3.01 5.27
CA TYR A 87 3.44 2.07 4.17
C TYR A 87 2.16 1.87 3.37
N LYS A 88 2.31 1.63 2.06
CA LYS A 88 1.25 1.14 1.18
C LYS A 88 1.33 -0.38 1.09
N VAL A 89 0.21 -1.06 1.05
CA VAL A 89 0.15 -2.53 0.99
C VAL A 89 -0.69 -2.97 -0.21
N ALA A 90 -0.09 -3.75 -1.10
CA ALA A 90 -0.78 -4.41 -2.21
C ALA A 90 -1.19 -5.83 -1.79
N ILE A 91 -2.48 -6.13 -1.84
CA ILE A 91 -3.05 -7.43 -1.49
C ILE A 91 -3.21 -8.25 -2.77
N CYS A 92 -2.40 -9.29 -2.90
CA CYS A 92 -2.40 -10.20 -4.03
C CYS A 92 -3.06 -11.52 -3.66
N GLU A 93 -4.18 -11.82 -4.32
CA GLU A 93 -5.00 -13.02 -4.07
C GLU A 93 -4.89 -14.06 -5.17
N GLN A 94 -5.19 -15.30 -4.81
CA GLN A 94 -5.40 -16.39 -5.74
C GLN A 94 -6.75 -16.18 -6.44
N LEU A 95 -6.73 -16.08 -7.77
CA LEU A 95 -7.94 -15.86 -8.58
C LEU A 95 -8.62 -17.17 -9.00
N GLU A 96 -7.98 -18.31 -8.70
CA GLU A 96 -8.43 -19.64 -9.09
C GLU A 96 -8.37 -20.56 -7.87
N ASP A 97 -9.26 -21.58 -7.85
CA ASP A 97 -9.19 -22.62 -6.81
C ASP A 97 -7.95 -23.51 -7.02
N PRO A 98 -7.01 -23.55 -6.05
CA PRO A 98 -5.82 -24.38 -6.15
C PRO A 98 -6.09 -25.87 -6.40
N LYS A 99 -7.28 -26.35 -6.02
CA LYS A 99 -7.69 -27.76 -6.21
C LYS A 99 -8.18 -28.03 -7.63
N ALA A 100 -8.59 -27.01 -8.36
CA ALA A 100 -9.15 -27.12 -9.71
C ALA A 100 -8.10 -26.95 -10.81
N VAL A 101 -6.93 -26.39 -10.52
CA VAL A 101 -5.91 -26.04 -11.50
C VAL A 101 -4.73 -27.01 -11.48
N LYS A 102 -4.37 -27.55 -12.64
CA LYS A 102 -3.11 -28.29 -12.82
C LYS A 102 -2.00 -27.28 -13.14
N GLY A 103 -1.18 -26.93 -12.14
CA GLY A 103 -0.05 -26.00 -12.32
C GLY A 103 -0.08 -24.86 -11.32
N ILE A 104 0.41 -23.70 -11.77
CA ILE A 104 0.47 -22.52 -10.91
C ILE A 104 -0.87 -21.81 -10.93
N VAL A 105 -1.42 -21.58 -9.74
CA VAL A 105 -2.62 -20.78 -9.53
C VAL A 105 -2.34 -19.34 -9.96
N LYS A 106 -3.22 -18.79 -10.78
CA LYS A 106 -3.15 -17.38 -11.18
C LYS A 106 -3.40 -16.47 -9.98
N ARG A 107 -2.59 -15.43 -9.86
CA ARG A 107 -2.70 -14.40 -8.83
C ARG A 107 -2.67 -13.04 -9.45
N ASP A 108 -3.34 -12.09 -8.81
CA ASP A 108 -3.19 -10.67 -9.12
C ASP A 108 -3.54 -9.82 -7.90
N VAL A 109 -3.15 -8.54 -7.94
CA VAL A 109 -3.50 -7.57 -6.90
C VAL A 109 -4.97 -7.21 -7.03
N ILE A 110 -5.72 -7.43 -5.97
CA ILE A 110 -7.15 -7.10 -5.90
C ILE A 110 -7.43 -5.78 -5.20
N LYS A 111 -6.48 -5.31 -4.37
CA LYS A 111 -6.64 -4.08 -3.58
C LYS A 111 -5.27 -3.52 -3.19
N VAL A 112 -5.17 -2.19 -3.21
CA VAL A 112 -4.07 -1.46 -2.56
C VAL A 112 -4.65 -0.72 -1.36
N VAL A 113 -4.05 -0.90 -0.19
CA VAL A 113 -4.42 -0.21 1.05
C VAL A 113 -3.37 0.85 1.33
N THR A 114 -3.83 2.08 1.54
CA THR A 114 -2.99 3.25 1.79
C THR A 114 -3.44 3.98 3.07
N PRO A 115 -2.64 4.90 3.63
CA PRO A 115 -3.02 5.63 4.84
C PRO A 115 -4.39 6.32 4.76
N GLY A 116 -4.75 6.87 3.60
CA GLY A 116 -6.04 7.54 3.39
C GLY A 116 -7.20 6.61 3.06
N THR A 117 -6.94 5.33 2.75
CA THR A 117 -7.96 4.35 2.34
C THR A 117 -8.15 3.20 3.34
N VAL A 118 -7.37 3.16 4.41
CA VAL A 118 -7.53 2.13 5.45
C VAL A 118 -8.84 2.36 6.21
N MET A 119 -9.64 1.30 6.35
CA MET A 119 -10.83 1.28 7.19
C MET A 119 -10.45 0.60 8.51
N THR A 120 -10.50 1.34 9.62
CA THR A 120 -10.25 0.78 10.94
C THR A 120 -11.56 0.29 11.54
N GLU A 121 -11.72 -1.02 11.70
CA GLU A 121 -12.90 -1.60 12.38
C GLU A 121 -12.82 -1.49 13.91
N ASN A 122 -11.66 -1.19 14.48
CA ASN A 122 -11.45 -1.17 15.92
C ASN A 122 -11.91 0.16 16.54
N GLY A 123 -13.11 0.11 17.08
CA GLY A 123 -13.97 1.14 17.68
C GLY A 123 -13.42 2.12 18.73
N ASN A 124 -12.12 2.22 18.97
CA ASN A 124 -11.57 3.25 19.86
C ASN A 124 -11.17 4.54 19.14
N ASP A 125 -10.92 4.48 17.83
CA ASP A 125 -10.64 5.64 16.97
C ASP A 125 -11.86 6.09 16.13
N ALA A 126 -13.03 5.48 16.34
CA ALA A 126 -14.27 5.73 15.59
C ALA A 126 -14.83 7.18 15.70
N ARG A 127 -14.10 8.09 16.32
CA ARG A 127 -14.48 9.51 16.47
C ARG A 127 -13.62 10.48 15.67
N SER A 128 -12.62 10.00 14.95
CA SER A 128 -11.78 10.84 14.10
C SER A 128 -11.88 10.40 12.65
N ASN A 129 -12.20 11.34 11.79
CA ASN A 129 -12.22 11.09 10.35
C ASN A 129 -10.81 10.72 9.85
N ASN A 130 -10.74 9.80 8.87
CA ASN A 130 -9.51 9.46 8.16
C ASN A 130 -9.57 10.04 6.74
N PHE A 131 -9.13 11.29 6.59
CA PHE A 131 -9.23 11.97 5.31
C PHE A 131 -8.13 11.59 4.32
N LEU A 132 -8.56 11.16 3.14
CA LEU A 132 -7.81 11.21 1.89
C LEU A 132 -8.09 12.55 1.24
N SER A 133 -7.07 13.30 0.83
CA SER A 133 -7.27 14.57 0.15
C SER A 133 -6.77 14.54 -1.28
N LEU A 134 -7.45 15.30 -2.15
CA LEU A 134 -7.02 15.61 -3.49
C LEU A 134 -6.83 17.13 -3.61
N PHE A 135 -5.65 17.55 -4.05
CA PHE A 135 -5.35 18.95 -4.35
C PHE A 135 -5.19 19.08 -5.85
N TYR A 136 -5.99 19.92 -6.45
CA TYR A 136 -5.99 20.16 -7.88
C TYR A 136 -6.03 21.65 -8.19
N MET A 137 -5.22 22.10 -9.15
CA MET A 137 -5.15 23.50 -9.54
C MET A 137 -5.75 23.66 -10.95
N VAL A 138 -6.71 24.59 -11.08
CA VAL A 138 -7.30 24.99 -12.35
C VAL A 138 -7.07 26.48 -12.53
N LYS A 139 -6.20 26.84 -13.48
CA LYS A 139 -5.73 28.23 -13.64
C LYS A 139 -5.14 28.72 -12.31
N ASP A 140 -5.68 29.79 -11.74
CA ASP A 140 -5.22 30.41 -10.49
C ASP A 140 -6.09 30.01 -9.28
N THR A 141 -6.82 28.91 -9.40
CA THR A 141 -7.74 28.44 -8.35
C THR A 141 -7.33 27.04 -7.89
N TRP A 142 -7.09 26.88 -6.59
CA TRP A 142 -6.95 25.58 -5.96
C TRP A 142 -8.30 25.01 -5.58
N ILE A 143 -8.49 23.73 -5.90
CA ILE A 143 -9.59 22.90 -5.42
C ILE A 143 -8.99 21.87 -4.47
N LEU A 144 -9.41 21.91 -3.22
CA LEU A 144 -9.02 20.94 -2.19
C LEU A 144 -10.24 20.07 -1.88
N VAL A 145 -10.09 18.77 -2.00
CA VAL A 145 -11.15 17.81 -1.65
C VAL A 145 -10.63 16.93 -0.52
N PHE A 146 -11.43 16.74 0.50
CA PHE A 146 -11.17 15.84 1.64
C PHE A 146 -12.29 14.80 1.65
N SER A 147 -11.94 13.54 1.58
CA SER A 147 -12.90 12.43 1.58
C SER A 147 -12.53 11.41 2.65
N ASP A 148 -13.49 11.05 3.47
CA ASP A 148 -13.37 9.92 4.39
C ASP A 148 -14.10 8.71 3.78
N VAL A 149 -13.33 7.69 3.39
CA VAL A 149 -13.85 6.50 2.72
C VAL A 149 -14.71 5.66 3.66
N SER A 150 -14.47 5.74 4.98
CA SER A 150 -15.20 4.95 5.98
C SER A 150 -16.59 5.49 6.26
N THR A 151 -16.75 6.81 6.22
CA THR A 151 -18.02 7.50 6.51
C THR A 151 -18.76 7.93 5.24
N GLY A 152 -18.05 8.00 4.10
CA GLY A 152 -18.57 8.58 2.85
C GLY A 152 -18.65 10.10 2.88
N GLU A 153 -18.07 10.76 3.90
CA GLU A 153 -18.05 12.22 3.96
C GLU A 153 -17.12 12.80 2.89
N VAL A 154 -17.58 13.85 2.22
CA VAL A 154 -16.80 14.59 1.22
C VAL A 154 -16.94 16.08 1.47
N ILE A 155 -15.83 16.74 1.71
CA ILE A 155 -15.74 18.19 1.93
C ILE A 155 -14.85 18.77 0.85
N TRP A 156 -15.17 19.96 0.35
CA TRP A 156 -14.33 20.62 -0.63
C TRP A 156 -14.20 22.11 -0.37
N HIS A 157 -13.05 22.66 -0.72
CA HIS A 157 -12.73 24.08 -0.62
C HIS A 157 -12.23 24.59 -1.96
N ARG A 158 -12.55 25.85 -2.26
CA ARG A 158 -12.04 26.59 -3.42
C ARG A 158 -11.25 27.80 -2.92
N ILE A 159 -9.98 27.86 -3.28
CA ILE A 159 -9.07 28.97 -2.94
C ILE A 159 -8.73 29.68 -4.26
N THR A 160 -9.30 30.88 -4.46
CA THR A 160 -9.21 31.64 -5.71
C THR A 160 -7.95 32.53 -5.81
N ASP A 161 -7.23 32.68 -4.72
CA ASP A 161 -6.01 33.49 -4.66
C ASP A 161 -4.86 32.56 -4.30
N CYS A 162 -4.08 32.14 -5.30
CA CYS A 162 -2.97 31.21 -5.11
C CYS A 162 -1.80 31.82 -4.29
N GLU A 163 -1.78 33.14 -4.05
CA GLU A 163 -0.83 33.78 -3.14
C GLU A 163 -1.22 33.58 -1.67
N LYS A 164 -2.50 33.29 -1.38
CA LYS A 164 -2.98 32.98 -0.02
C LYS A 164 -2.74 31.52 0.36
N ARG A 165 -1.47 31.16 0.46
CA ARG A 165 -1.10 29.83 0.98
C ARG A 165 -1.63 29.57 2.40
N SER A 166 -1.94 30.62 3.17
CA SER A 166 -2.55 30.51 4.50
C SER A 166 -3.82 29.65 4.51
N ASP A 167 -4.72 29.90 3.56
CA ASP A 167 -6.02 29.19 3.50
C ASP A 167 -5.86 27.69 3.24
N MET A 168 -4.82 27.32 2.47
CA MET A 168 -4.44 25.91 2.26
C MET A 168 -3.89 25.27 3.54
N TYR A 169 -3.01 25.97 4.25
CA TYR A 169 -2.47 25.49 5.52
C TYR A 169 -3.55 25.40 6.60
N ASP A 170 -4.50 26.30 6.61
CA ASP A 170 -5.64 26.28 7.53
C ASP A 170 -6.52 25.04 7.27
N ALA A 171 -6.83 24.74 6.00
CA ALA A 171 -7.57 23.54 5.63
C ALA A 171 -6.80 22.26 6.00
N LEU A 172 -5.49 22.19 5.71
CA LEU A 172 -4.65 21.04 6.10
C LEU A 172 -4.60 20.87 7.63
N SER A 173 -4.49 21.96 8.37
CA SER A 173 -4.44 21.93 9.84
C SER A 173 -5.78 21.51 10.44
N MET A 174 -6.88 21.89 9.79
CA MET A 174 -8.25 21.57 10.22
C MET A 174 -8.59 20.10 9.98
N TYR A 175 -8.34 19.60 8.75
CA TYR A 175 -8.76 18.26 8.36
C TYR A 175 -7.69 17.18 8.56
N ARG A 176 -6.41 17.56 8.67
CA ARG A 176 -5.26 16.66 8.93
C ARG A 176 -5.31 15.37 8.12
N PRO A 177 -5.31 15.46 6.78
CA PRO A 177 -5.43 14.28 5.95
C PRO A 177 -4.27 13.31 6.17
N SER A 178 -4.57 12.02 6.18
CA SER A 178 -3.56 10.95 6.29
C SER A 178 -2.82 10.72 4.98
N GLU A 179 -3.41 11.17 3.87
CA GLU A 179 -2.82 11.05 2.53
C GLU A 179 -3.27 12.21 1.65
N ILE A 180 -2.36 12.69 0.79
CA ILE A 180 -2.63 13.76 -0.18
C ILE A 180 -2.31 13.25 -1.58
N ILE A 181 -3.29 13.32 -2.48
CA ILE A 181 -3.12 13.04 -3.91
C ILE A 181 -2.86 14.36 -4.62
N LEU A 182 -1.79 14.41 -5.40
CA LEU A 182 -1.41 15.54 -6.23
C LEU A 182 -1.43 15.14 -7.70
N PRO A 183 -1.77 16.05 -8.63
CA PRO A 183 -1.60 15.81 -10.06
C PRO A 183 -0.13 15.52 -10.39
N GLU A 184 0.09 14.69 -11.41
CA GLU A 184 1.43 14.45 -11.94
C GLU A 184 2.08 15.80 -12.37
N GLY A 185 3.33 16.01 -11.97
CA GLY A 185 4.05 17.26 -12.22
C GLY A 185 3.72 18.42 -11.28
N CYS A 186 2.80 18.24 -10.32
CA CYS A 186 2.53 19.22 -9.28
C CYS A 186 3.59 19.12 -8.17
N LEU A 187 4.70 19.82 -8.37
CA LEU A 187 5.72 19.96 -7.32
C LEU A 187 5.29 21.09 -6.38
N LEU A 188 4.85 20.75 -5.19
CA LEU A 188 4.80 21.70 -4.08
C LEU A 188 6.25 21.97 -3.66
N TYR A 189 6.83 23.02 -4.21
CA TYR A 189 8.14 23.48 -3.74
C TYR A 189 8.00 23.95 -2.31
N THR A 190 8.51 23.16 -1.38
CA THR A 190 8.83 23.64 -0.03
C THR A 190 10.15 24.39 -0.12
N SER A 191 10.07 25.70 -0.18
CA SER A 191 11.23 26.58 0.06
C SER A 191 11.38 26.84 1.53
#